data_d2fe3457af520a4294b4307fe37ebbb0
#
_entry.id   d2fe3457af520a4294b4307fe37ebbb0
#
_cell.length_a   1.000
_cell.length_b   1.000
_cell.length_c   1.000
_cell.angle_alpha   90.00
_cell.angle_beta   90.00
_cell.angle_gamma   90.00
#
_symmetry.space_group_name_H-M   'P 1'
#
loop_
_entity.id
_entity.type
_entity.pdbx_description
1 polymer ?
#
loop_
_entity_poly.entity_id
_entity_poly.type
_entity_poly.pdbx_seq_one_letter_code
_entity_poly.pdbx_strand_id
1 'polypeptide(L)'
;MKQVKKKNLVPLIVFLLSMCLVGFIVYKTDTHEKWQRRTTAQLNVSTYGERIKNEITNGIAITDTLKQVLISGNGDIKQFDTIAENLISDSIESVQLAPDGVVTDIYPAEGNGAGKIDLLHDKDRGRISCYARDNHTIITQGPFELKQGSYGIAVRNPVYLNDEHGQAYFWGFTIVILRVPDIFSDSIHALSGFRYEYRLSKTETPWSDTYKTVYQSDGQITQPVSYDFTIGKESWKFELTPESGWQDNLLIAKASIIFTAITLLLSGLIRVWLVSNENKNKFQILARTDSLTGIYNRYGFDESAEKMMDKNPKAHFVAALLDIDDFKFINDIYGHAYGDKALKSLADSMKTFFPSDALLGRNGGDEFCILLQNYTCEDAKELLQQFTGLPKAFSYKGKEQSFNISLGYAEYPTFAASRSQLMRC
;
A
#
# COMPACT_ATOMS: atom_id res chain seq x y z
N MET A 1 -38.80 6.76 -2.38
CA MET A 1 -37.98 5.90 -1.52
C MET A 1 -36.84 5.16 -2.23
N LYS A 2 -37.03 4.55 -3.42
CA LYS A 2 -35.94 3.83 -4.17
C LYS A 2 -34.77 4.74 -4.61
N GLN A 3 -35.03 5.98 -5.03
CA GLN A 3 -33.96 6.90 -5.48
C GLN A 3 -33.08 7.44 -4.34
N VAL A 4 -33.65 7.70 -3.15
CA VAL A 4 -32.89 8.17 -1.99
C VAL A 4 -31.90 7.10 -1.50
N LYS A 5 -32.28 5.81 -1.62
CA LYS A 5 -31.37 4.69 -1.30
C LYS A 5 -30.17 4.64 -2.26
N LYS A 6 -30.34 4.94 -3.55
CA LYS A 6 -29.29 4.90 -4.56
C LYS A 6 -28.20 5.97 -4.33
N LYS A 7 -28.57 7.17 -3.86
CA LYS A 7 -27.65 8.29 -3.61
C LYS A 7 -26.65 8.04 -2.49
N ASN A 8 -27.03 7.24 -1.49
CA ASN A 8 -26.15 6.91 -0.38
C ASN A 8 -25.45 5.54 -0.60
N LEU A 9 -26.07 4.66 -1.38
CA LEU A 9 -25.54 3.33 -1.63
C LEU A 9 -24.34 3.33 -2.60
N VAL A 10 -24.40 4.10 -3.68
CA VAL A 10 -23.30 4.17 -4.68
C VAL A 10 -22.02 4.73 -4.07
N PRO A 11 -22.03 5.91 -3.40
CA PRO A 11 -20.83 6.42 -2.72
C PRO A 11 -20.28 5.46 -1.66
N LEU A 12 -21.16 4.77 -0.92
CA LEU A 12 -20.76 3.78 0.08
C LEU A 12 -20.05 2.57 -0.56
N ILE A 13 -20.60 2.04 -1.65
CA ILE A 13 -19.97 0.93 -2.40
C ILE A 13 -18.61 1.35 -2.95
N VAL A 14 -18.52 2.54 -3.54
CA VAL A 14 -17.23 3.07 -4.04
C VAL A 14 -16.23 3.22 -2.92
N PHE A 15 -16.66 3.76 -1.77
CA PHE A 15 -15.81 3.87 -0.58
C PHE A 15 -15.28 2.49 -0.13
N LEU A 16 -16.16 1.50 0.01
CA LEU A 16 -15.77 0.16 0.46
C LEU A 16 -14.83 -0.53 -0.55
N LEU A 17 -15.10 -0.44 -1.85
CA LEU A 17 -14.24 -1.00 -2.88
C LEU A 17 -12.87 -0.32 -2.92
N SER A 18 -12.83 1.00 -2.79
CA SER A 18 -11.57 1.74 -2.75
C SER A 18 -10.77 1.44 -1.47
N MET A 19 -11.42 1.26 -0.32
CA MET A 19 -10.75 0.83 0.91
C MET A 19 -10.16 -0.58 0.80
N CYS A 20 -10.86 -1.53 0.18
CA CYS A 20 -10.31 -2.86 -0.12
C CYS A 20 -9.08 -2.78 -1.04
N LEU A 21 -9.14 -1.94 -2.08
CA LEU A 21 -8.02 -1.73 -2.99
C LEU A 21 -6.81 -1.10 -2.27
N VAL A 22 -7.05 -0.10 -1.44
CA VAL A 22 -6.01 0.54 -0.62
C VAL A 22 -5.36 -0.48 0.32
N GLY A 23 -6.18 -1.28 1.04
CA GLY A 23 -5.68 -2.34 1.92
C GLY A 23 -4.80 -3.35 1.18
N PHE A 24 -5.21 -3.72 -0.05
CA PHE A 24 -4.43 -4.61 -0.90
C PHE A 24 -3.09 -3.98 -1.34
N ILE A 25 -3.10 -2.70 -1.75
CA ILE A 25 -1.87 -1.98 -2.16
C ILE A 25 -0.92 -1.86 -0.98
N VAL A 26 -1.39 -1.42 0.20
CA VAL A 26 -0.59 -1.29 1.42
C VAL A 26 0.02 -2.65 1.80
N TYR A 27 -0.77 -3.72 1.80
CA TYR A 27 -0.28 -5.07 2.07
C TYR A 27 0.82 -5.52 1.09
N LYS A 28 0.62 -5.28 -0.21
CA LYS A 28 1.61 -5.61 -1.25
C LYS A 28 2.90 -4.82 -1.09
N THR A 29 2.80 -3.53 -0.79
CA THR A 29 3.96 -2.67 -0.56
C THR A 29 4.74 -3.12 0.68
N ASP A 30 4.05 -3.39 1.80
CA ASP A 30 4.67 -3.89 3.03
C ASP A 30 5.41 -5.22 2.80
N THR A 31 4.75 -6.17 2.12
CA THR A 31 5.39 -7.47 1.82
C THR A 31 6.60 -7.33 0.90
N HIS A 32 6.56 -6.41 -0.06
CA HIS A 32 7.67 -6.16 -0.98
C HIS A 32 8.85 -5.51 -0.26
N GLU A 33 8.60 -4.49 0.57
CA GLU A 33 9.65 -3.85 1.37
C GLU A 33 10.31 -4.80 2.36
N LYS A 34 9.52 -5.62 3.07
CA LYS A 34 10.05 -6.68 3.94
C LYS A 34 10.96 -7.63 3.19
N TRP A 35 10.54 -8.07 2.02
CA TRP A 35 11.33 -8.96 1.19
C TRP A 35 12.65 -8.30 0.77
N GLN A 36 12.62 -7.05 0.31
CA GLN A 36 13.81 -6.29 -0.07
C GLN A 36 14.77 -6.11 1.11
N ARG A 37 14.27 -5.68 2.28
CA ARG A 37 15.08 -5.52 3.50
C ARG A 37 15.72 -6.84 3.92
N ARG A 38 14.96 -7.95 3.87
CA ARG A 38 15.51 -9.27 4.18
C ARG A 38 16.56 -9.72 3.19
N THR A 39 16.35 -9.50 1.89
CA THR A 39 17.33 -9.83 0.85
C THR A 39 18.61 -9.04 1.03
N THR A 40 18.52 -7.73 1.29
CA THR A 40 19.69 -6.88 1.55
C THR A 40 20.40 -7.31 2.83
N ALA A 41 19.68 -7.59 3.90
CA ALA A 41 20.26 -8.06 5.14
C ALA A 41 20.92 -9.45 4.97
N GLN A 42 20.34 -10.35 4.15
CA GLN A 42 20.93 -11.65 3.84
C GLN A 42 22.25 -11.51 3.07
N LEU A 43 22.35 -10.57 2.15
CA LEU A 43 23.61 -10.26 1.46
C LEU A 43 24.66 -9.71 2.45
N ASN A 44 24.24 -8.79 3.32
CA ASN A 44 25.12 -8.21 4.33
C ASN A 44 25.60 -9.26 5.33
N VAL A 45 24.72 -10.11 5.87
CA VAL A 45 25.12 -11.15 6.83
C VAL A 45 26.08 -12.14 6.20
N SER A 46 25.91 -12.48 4.92
CA SER A 46 26.85 -13.37 4.21
C SER A 46 28.20 -12.68 3.97
N THR A 47 28.20 -11.42 3.55
CA THR A 47 29.42 -10.65 3.25
C THR A 47 30.26 -10.44 4.52
N TYR A 48 29.63 -9.94 5.58
CA TYR A 48 30.33 -9.65 6.83
C TYR A 48 30.61 -10.90 7.62
N GLY A 49 29.76 -11.94 7.53
CA GLY A 49 30.02 -13.23 8.12
C GLY A 49 31.24 -13.92 7.52
N GLU A 50 31.42 -13.87 6.20
CA GLU A 50 32.61 -14.38 5.52
C GLU A 50 33.86 -13.57 5.88
N ARG A 51 33.71 -12.23 6.01
CA ARG A 51 34.81 -11.37 6.47
C ARG A 51 35.25 -11.73 7.90
N ILE A 52 34.31 -11.85 8.85
CA ILE A 52 34.57 -12.26 10.24
C ILE A 52 35.24 -13.62 10.28
N LYS A 53 34.75 -14.58 9.50
CA LYS A 53 35.38 -15.91 9.37
C LYS A 53 36.84 -15.79 8.91
N ASN A 54 37.12 -14.95 7.91
CA ASN A 54 38.50 -14.75 7.42
C ASN A 54 39.39 -14.07 8.45
N GLU A 55 38.86 -13.07 9.19
CA GLU A 55 39.59 -12.40 10.27
C GLU A 55 39.98 -13.38 11.37
N ILE A 56 39.06 -14.26 11.81
CA ILE A 56 39.36 -15.32 12.78
C ILE A 56 40.35 -16.34 12.18
N THR A 57 40.16 -16.74 10.93
CA THR A 57 41.04 -17.68 10.24
C THR A 57 42.48 -17.14 10.11
N ASN A 58 42.62 -15.84 9.86
CA ASN A 58 43.94 -15.19 9.83
C ASN A 58 44.63 -15.24 11.22
N GLY A 59 43.86 -15.02 12.29
CA GLY A 59 44.36 -15.22 13.65
C GLY A 59 44.79 -16.67 13.92
N ILE A 60 44.04 -17.62 13.38
CA ILE A 60 44.39 -19.08 13.49
C ILE A 60 45.68 -19.39 12.73
N ALA A 61 45.90 -18.79 11.55
CA ALA A 61 47.11 -19.02 10.74
C ALA A 61 48.41 -18.68 11.46
N ILE A 62 48.36 -17.80 12.47
CA ILE A 62 49.51 -17.54 13.36
C ILE A 62 49.92 -18.81 14.10
N THR A 63 48.95 -19.59 14.58
CA THR A 63 49.27 -20.85 15.27
C THR A 63 49.90 -21.87 14.33
N ASP A 64 49.51 -21.91 13.06
CA ASP A 64 50.13 -22.77 12.06
C ASP A 64 51.55 -22.30 11.73
N THR A 65 51.81 -21.00 11.65
CA THR A 65 53.15 -20.45 11.46
C THR A 65 54.07 -20.86 12.59
N LEU A 66 53.64 -20.68 13.83
CA LEU A 66 54.40 -21.13 15.01
C LEU A 66 54.65 -22.63 15.01
N LYS A 67 53.64 -23.41 14.64
CA LYS A 67 53.75 -24.87 14.49
C LYS A 67 54.84 -25.26 13.47
N GLN A 68 54.88 -24.59 12.32
CA GLN A 68 55.92 -24.87 11.32
C GLN A 68 57.32 -24.50 11.82
N VAL A 69 57.45 -23.39 12.54
CA VAL A 69 58.73 -22.99 13.15
C VAL A 69 59.17 -24.00 14.20
N LEU A 70 58.24 -24.49 15.06
CA LEU A 70 58.50 -25.52 16.04
C LEU A 70 58.97 -26.83 15.39
N ILE A 71 58.24 -27.28 14.34
CA ILE A 71 58.62 -28.53 13.64
C ILE A 71 60.03 -28.39 13.02
N SER A 72 60.34 -27.25 12.41
CA SER A 72 61.61 -26.94 11.79
C SER A 72 62.76 -26.84 12.84
N GLY A 73 62.41 -26.34 14.03
CA GLY A 73 63.31 -26.19 15.15
C GLY A 73 63.42 -27.43 16.07
N ASN A 74 62.78 -28.54 15.66
CA ASN A 74 62.72 -29.77 16.45
C ASN A 74 62.24 -29.59 17.93
N GLY A 75 61.15 -28.74 18.04
CA GLY A 75 60.51 -28.48 19.32
C GLY A 75 61.01 -27.26 20.08
N ASP A 76 61.91 -26.48 19.50
CA ASP A 76 62.44 -25.26 20.07
C ASP A 76 62.23 -24.08 19.11
N ILE A 77 61.79 -22.95 19.63
CA ILE A 77 61.70 -21.66 18.87
C ILE A 77 62.81 -20.74 19.42
N LYS A 78 63.92 -20.71 18.72
CA LYS A 78 65.00 -19.75 19.03
C LYS A 78 64.40 -18.31 18.77
N GLN A 79 64.54 -17.43 19.76
CA GLN A 79 64.02 -16.04 19.70
C GLN A 79 62.50 -15.97 19.63
N PHE A 80 61.78 -16.79 20.43
CA PHE A 80 60.32 -16.77 20.49
C PHE A 80 59.76 -15.37 20.68
N ASP A 81 60.29 -14.56 21.62
CA ASP A 81 59.85 -13.22 21.89
C ASP A 81 59.91 -12.31 20.65
N THR A 82 61.00 -12.37 19.88
CA THR A 82 61.18 -11.57 18.67
C THR A 82 60.17 -11.97 17.59
N ILE A 83 59.86 -13.25 17.43
CA ILE A 83 58.84 -13.72 16.48
C ILE A 83 57.45 -13.32 16.94
N ALA A 84 57.15 -13.53 18.22
CA ALA A 84 55.87 -13.23 18.82
C ALA A 84 55.57 -11.72 18.79
N GLU A 85 56.56 -10.85 19.00
CA GLU A 85 56.46 -9.40 18.91
C GLU A 85 55.93 -8.95 17.53
N ASN A 86 56.42 -9.58 16.45
CA ASN A 86 55.96 -9.30 15.09
C ASN A 86 54.58 -9.85 14.76
N LEU A 87 54.03 -10.71 15.58
CA LEU A 87 52.71 -11.33 15.41
C LEU A 87 51.60 -10.65 16.25
N ILE A 88 51.98 -9.87 17.26
CA ILE A 88 51.03 -9.12 18.08
C ILE A 88 50.41 -7.96 17.26
N SER A 89 49.13 -7.74 17.46
CA SER A 89 48.37 -6.63 16.90
C SER A 89 47.25 -6.24 17.86
N ASP A 90 46.48 -5.20 17.53
CA ASP A 90 45.33 -4.76 18.34
C ASP A 90 44.30 -5.88 18.54
N SER A 91 44.19 -6.81 17.60
CA SER A 91 43.28 -7.96 17.63
C SER A 91 43.87 -9.22 18.27
N ILE A 92 45.15 -9.22 18.60
CA ILE A 92 45.86 -10.38 19.20
C ILE A 92 46.39 -9.99 20.57
N GLU A 93 45.80 -10.60 21.61
CA GLU A 93 46.18 -10.36 23.01
C GLU A 93 47.51 -10.99 23.37
N SER A 94 47.75 -12.25 22.98
CA SER A 94 48.96 -12.94 23.26
C SER A 94 49.20 -14.14 22.34
N VAL A 95 50.48 -14.48 22.21
CA VAL A 95 50.96 -15.68 21.53
C VAL A 95 51.65 -16.56 22.57
N GLN A 96 51.35 -17.87 22.55
CA GLN A 96 51.83 -18.77 23.64
C GLN A 96 52.29 -20.12 23.08
N LEU A 97 53.22 -20.74 23.79
CA LEU A 97 53.64 -22.12 23.60
C LEU A 97 53.33 -22.94 24.86
N ALA A 98 52.85 -24.16 24.65
CA ALA A 98 52.49 -25.06 25.74
C ALA A 98 53.03 -26.49 25.49
N PRO A 99 54.31 -26.71 25.66
CA PRO A 99 54.88 -28.08 25.64
C PRO A 99 54.16 -28.95 26.67
N ASP A 100 53.88 -30.22 26.34
CA ASP A 100 53.14 -31.18 27.18
C ASP A 100 51.83 -30.63 27.75
N GLY A 101 51.26 -29.56 27.10
CA GLY A 101 50.04 -28.90 27.52
C GLY A 101 50.21 -27.85 28.63
N VAL A 102 51.40 -27.59 29.10
CA VAL A 102 51.76 -26.60 30.13
C VAL A 102 52.24 -25.31 29.41
N VAL A 103 51.62 -24.19 29.66
CA VAL A 103 51.98 -22.90 29.02
C VAL A 103 53.31 -22.42 29.65
N THR A 104 54.40 -22.47 28.89
CA THR A 104 55.77 -22.08 29.35
C THR A 104 56.14 -20.70 28.79
N ASP A 105 55.88 -20.43 27.54
CA ASP A 105 56.26 -19.20 26.85
C ASP A 105 55.01 -18.39 26.48
N ILE A 106 55.00 -17.11 26.82
CA ILE A 106 53.91 -16.16 26.56
C ILE A 106 54.48 -14.81 26.16
N TYR A 107 54.02 -14.27 25.04
CA TYR A 107 54.33 -12.90 24.66
C TYR A 107 53.01 -12.12 24.46
N PRO A 108 52.88 -10.89 25.01
CA PRO A 108 53.78 -10.26 25.98
C PRO A 108 53.74 -10.97 27.34
N ALA A 109 54.88 -11.02 28.03
CA ALA A 109 55.01 -11.70 29.30
C ALA A 109 54.29 -10.97 30.46
N GLU A 110 54.16 -9.66 30.39
CA GLU A 110 53.54 -8.84 31.43
C GLU A 110 52.04 -9.19 31.61
N GLY A 111 51.69 -9.48 32.87
CA GLY A 111 50.29 -9.82 33.24
C GLY A 111 49.88 -11.27 32.97
N ASN A 112 50.68 -12.07 32.31
CA ASN A 112 50.43 -13.46 31.94
C ASN A 112 51.20 -14.44 32.84
N GLY A 113 50.56 -15.53 33.26
CA GLY A 113 51.14 -16.47 34.24
C GLY A 113 51.81 -17.67 33.59
N ALA A 114 52.97 -17.49 32.93
CA ALA A 114 53.79 -18.61 32.42
C ALA A 114 54.11 -19.66 33.51
N GLY A 115 54.03 -20.92 33.14
CA GLY A 115 54.32 -22.06 34.02
C GLY A 115 53.21 -22.43 35.02
N LYS A 116 52.08 -21.73 35.03
CA LYS A 116 50.95 -21.96 35.96
C LYS A 116 49.71 -22.55 35.34
N ILE A 117 49.64 -22.62 34.00
CA ILE A 117 48.43 -23.03 33.25
C ILE A 117 48.72 -24.39 32.63
N ASP A 118 48.13 -25.44 33.21
CA ASP A 118 48.12 -26.78 32.65
C ASP A 118 46.82 -27.01 31.90
N LEU A 119 46.89 -26.99 30.57
CA LEU A 119 45.71 -27.04 29.70
C LEU A 119 45.10 -28.44 29.61
N LEU A 120 45.82 -29.50 29.93
CA LEU A 120 45.32 -30.87 29.85
C LEU A 120 44.60 -31.32 31.12
N HIS A 121 45.04 -30.82 32.28
CA HIS A 121 44.51 -31.19 33.59
C HIS A 121 43.63 -30.11 34.24
N ASP A 122 43.42 -28.98 33.56
CA ASP A 122 42.51 -27.91 34.01
C ASP A 122 41.07 -28.37 33.97
N LYS A 123 40.26 -27.99 34.99
CA LYS A 123 38.88 -28.42 35.12
C LYS A 123 37.99 -27.92 33.97
N ASP A 124 38.23 -26.70 33.50
CA ASP A 124 37.40 -26.03 32.49
C ASP A 124 37.95 -26.17 31.08
N ARG A 125 39.27 -26.32 30.96
CA ARG A 125 39.99 -26.31 29.68
C ARG A 125 40.46 -27.73 29.27
N GLY A 126 40.57 -28.65 30.19
CA GLY A 126 41.21 -29.97 29.98
C GLY A 126 40.45 -30.80 28.96
N ARG A 127 39.14 -30.92 29.10
CA ARG A 127 38.34 -31.76 28.21
C ARG A 127 38.43 -31.31 26.73
N ILE A 128 38.40 -30.00 26.46
CA ILE A 128 38.48 -29.47 25.09
C ILE A 128 39.91 -29.52 24.56
N SER A 129 40.93 -29.35 25.42
CA SER A 129 42.33 -29.48 25.04
C SER A 129 42.71 -30.94 24.73
N CYS A 130 42.26 -31.92 25.53
CA CYS A 130 42.41 -33.35 25.23
C CYS A 130 41.72 -33.69 23.89
N TYR A 131 40.52 -33.18 23.64
CA TYR A 131 39.85 -33.40 22.37
C TYR A 131 40.67 -32.86 21.18
N ALA A 132 41.24 -31.65 21.29
CA ALA A 132 42.10 -31.08 20.24
C ALA A 132 43.32 -31.98 19.98
N ARG A 133 43.97 -32.45 21.05
CA ARG A 133 45.11 -33.41 20.99
C ARG A 133 44.67 -34.71 20.31
N ASP A 134 43.64 -35.37 20.82
CA ASP A 134 43.27 -36.72 20.40
C ASP A 134 42.69 -36.78 18.99
N ASN A 135 42.10 -35.69 18.51
CA ASN A 135 41.51 -35.54 17.15
C ASN A 135 42.41 -34.77 16.18
N HIS A 136 43.63 -34.38 16.55
CA HIS A 136 44.57 -33.62 15.72
C HIS A 136 43.91 -32.36 15.10
N THR A 137 43.04 -31.66 15.83
CA THR A 137 42.24 -30.55 15.30
C THR A 137 42.46 -29.29 16.09
N ILE A 138 42.40 -28.15 15.37
CA ILE A 138 42.39 -26.83 16.00
C ILE A 138 41.03 -26.65 16.70
N ILE A 139 41.06 -26.06 17.87
CA ILE A 139 39.90 -25.68 18.65
C ILE A 139 39.93 -24.21 19.00
N THR A 140 38.73 -23.62 19.17
CA THR A 140 38.56 -22.29 19.74
C THR A 140 37.81 -22.39 21.07
N GLN A 141 38.34 -21.83 22.14
CA GLN A 141 37.68 -21.79 23.45
C GLN A 141 37.42 -20.35 23.89
N GLY A 142 36.23 -20.08 24.37
CA GLY A 142 35.81 -18.74 24.81
C GLY A 142 34.41 -18.41 24.36
N PRO A 143 33.99 -17.13 24.45
CA PRO A 143 34.77 -16.04 25.02
C PRO A 143 34.96 -16.20 26.52
N PHE A 144 36.08 -15.70 27.04
CA PHE A 144 36.38 -15.59 28.47
C PHE A 144 36.94 -14.19 28.77
N GLU A 145 36.77 -13.73 29.98
CA GLU A 145 37.20 -12.41 30.39
C GLU A 145 38.74 -12.38 30.50
N LEU A 146 39.34 -11.36 29.90
CA LEU A 146 40.77 -11.09 29.97
C LEU A 146 41.07 -10.20 31.18
N LYS A 147 42.28 -10.27 31.73
CA LYS A 147 42.68 -9.47 32.88
C LYS A 147 42.61 -7.97 32.64
N GLN A 148 42.65 -7.55 31.42
CA GLN A 148 42.58 -6.14 31.01
C GLN A 148 41.14 -5.65 30.71
N GLY A 149 40.09 -6.43 31.05
CA GLY A 149 38.69 -6.03 30.96
C GLY A 149 38.06 -6.19 29.59
N SER A 150 38.69 -6.87 28.63
CA SER A 150 38.14 -7.32 27.37
C SER A 150 37.88 -8.83 27.35
N TYR A 151 37.31 -9.34 26.27
CA TYR A 151 37.07 -10.77 26.10
C TYR A 151 38.09 -11.37 25.14
N GLY A 152 38.43 -12.63 25.35
CA GLY A 152 39.38 -13.38 24.51
C GLY A 152 38.81 -14.70 24.02
N ILE A 153 39.28 -15.12 22.87
CA ILE A 153 39.07 -16.46 22.32
C ILE A 153 40.45 -17.11 22.22
N ALA A 154 40.66 -18.20 22.92
CA ALA A 154 41.91 -19.01 22.80
C ALA A 154 41.78 -19.94 21.60
N VAL A 155 42.68 -19.81 20.66
CA VAL A 155 42.90 -20.76 19.56
C VAL A 155 44.03 -21.68 19.99
N ARG A 156 43.78 -22.99 19.99
CA ARG A 156 44.80 -24.01 20.29
C ARG A 156 45.00 -24.94 19.12
N ASN A 157 46.25 -25.04 18.67
CA ASN A 157 46.66 -25.92 17.57
C ASN A 157 47.63 -26.98 18.11
N PRO A 158 47.24 -28.26 18.09
CA PRO A 158 48.11 -29.31 18.59
C PRO A 158 49.29 -29.55 17.65
N VAL A 159 50.47 -29.69 18.24
CA VAL A 159 51.72 -29.93 17.55
C VAL A 159 52.22 -31.36 17.86
N TYR A 160 52.67 -32.03 16.80
CA TYR A 160 53.23 -33.34 16.86
C TYR A 160 54.63 -33.31 16.26
N LEU A 161 55.59 -33.92 16.93
CA LEU A 161 56.98 -34.11 16.47
C LEU A 161 57.24 -35.56 16.31
N ASN A 162 58.34 -35.91 15.62
CA ASN A 162 58.86 -37.28 15.53
C ASN A 162 59.99 -37.44 16.46
N ASP A 163 60.04 -38.58 17.16
CA ASP A 163 61.16 -38.99 17.96
C ASP A 163 62.33 -39.47 17.09
N GLU A 164 63.44 -39.90 17.74
CA GLU A 164 64.64 -40.44 17.06
C GLU A 164 64.38 -41.72 16.26
N HIS A 165 63.25 -42.39 16.50
CA HIS A 165 62.81 -43.58 15.80
C HIS A 165 61.74 -43.25 14.69
N GLY A 166 61.40 -41.98 14.49
CA GLY A 166 60.42 -41.53 13.52
C GLY A 166 58.99 -41.72 13.99
N GLN A 167 58.72 -42.00 15.27
CA GLN A 167 57.38 -42.13 15.81
C GLN A 167 56.83 -40.76 16.24
N ALA A 168 55.63 -40.44 15.76
CA ALA A 168 54.97 -39.16 16.11
C ALA A 168 54.54 -39.16 17.59
N TYR A 169 54.88 -38.10 18.30
CA TYR A 169 54.42 -37.85 19.66
C TYR A 169 53.81 -36.46 19.78
N PHE A 170 52.88 -36.27 20.71
CA PHE A 170 52.33 -34.99 21.03
C PHE A 170 53.38 -34.13 21.73
N TRP A 171 53.79 -33.03 21.08
CA TRP A 171 54.72 -32.07 21.64
C TRP A 171 54.02 -31.08 22.60
N GLY A 172 52.78 -30.63 22.23
CA GLY A 172 52.05 -29.61 22.96
C GLY A 172 51.14 -28.77 22.06
N PHE A 173 50.93 -27.51 22.41
CA PHE A 173 50.09 -26.57 21.64
C PHE A 173 50.86 -25.31 21.28
N THR A 174 50.59 -24.77 20.07
CA THR A 174 50.74 -23.36 19.77
C THR A 174 49.42 -22.69 20.02
N ILE A 175 49.44 -21.49 20.63
CA ILE A 175 48.21 -20.81 21.09
C ILE A 175 48.25 -19.34 20.71
N VAL A 176 47.12 -18.83 20.28
CA VAL A 176 46.88 -17.41 20.10
C VAL A 176 45.62 -17.02 20.84
N ILE A 177 45.66 -15.93 21.57
CA ILE A 177 44.48 -15.34 22.20
C ILE A 177 44.01 -14.17 21.31
N LEU A 178 42.85 -14.34 20.69
CA LEU A 178 42.23 -13.32 19.88
C LEU A 178 41.37 -12.41 20.77
N ARG A 179 41.55 -11.10 20.67
CA ARG A 179 40.78 -10.10 21.44
C ARG A 179 39.44 -9.85 20.78
N VAL A 180 38.39 -9.90 21.57
CA VAL A 180 37.00 -9.65 21.14
C VAL A 180 36.50 -8.34 21.76
N PRO A 181 35.94 -7.40 21.02
CA PRO A 181 35.54 -7.47 19.59
C PRO A 181 36.63 -7.07 18.59
N ASP A 182 37.83 -6.71 18.99
CA ASP A 182 38.86 -6.05 18.18
C ASP A 182 39.20 -6.83 16.89
N ILE A 183 39.16 -8.20 16.95
CA ILE A 183 39.43 -9.06 15.81
C ILE A 183 38.50 -8.84 14.63
N PHE A 184 37.30 -8.26 14.85
CA PHE A 184 36.30 -7.95 13.81
C PHE A 184 35.77 -6.54 13.89
N SER A 185 36.57 -5.60 14.45
CA SER A 185 36.19 -4.20 14.64
C SER A 185 35.72 -3.52 13.36
N ASP A 186 36.39 -3.73 12.24
CA ASP A 186 36.04 -3.16 10.93
C ASP A 186 34.67 -3.63 10.44
N SER A 187 34.36 -4.91 10.65
CA SER A 187 33.05 -5.49 10.31
C SER A 187 31.94 -4.90 11.18
N ILE A 188 32.20 -4.70 12.48
CA ILE A 188 31.29 -4.09 13.43
C ILE A 188 31.02 -2.63 13.06
N HIS A 189 32.05 -1.85 12.77
CA HIS A 189 31.88 -0.44 12.37
C HIS A 189 31.00 -0.30 11.13
N ALA A 190 31.23 -1.14 10.12
CA ALA A 190 30.42 -1.13 8.90
C ALA A 190 28.94 -1.49 9.18
N LEU A 191 28.70 -2.51 10.00
CA LEU A 191 27.35 -2.95 10.36
C LEU A 191 26.58 -1.89 11.16
N SER A 192 27.26 -1.22 12.09
CA SER A 192 26.67 -0.09 12.85
C SER A 192 26.32 1.06 11.92
N GLY A 193 27.15 1.36 10.90
CA GLY A 193 26.87 2.35 9.87
C GLY A 193 25.60 2.03 9.04
N PHE A 194 25.28 0.75 8.87
CA PHE A 194 24.06 0.27 8.21
C PHE A 194 22.85 0.13 9.14
N ARG A 195 22.99 0.43 10.42
CA ARG A 195 21.94 0.32 11.46
C ARG A 195 21.42 -1.11 11.59
N TYR A 196 22.34 -2.07 11.74
CA TYR A 196 22.01 -3.44 12.08
C TYR A 196 22.39 -3.75 13.53
N GLU A 197 21.50 -4.47 14.19
CA GLU A 197 21.83 -5.26 15.37
C GLU A 197 22.39 -6.61 14.91
N TYR A 198 23.38 -7.10 15.63
CA TYR A 198 24.08 -8.32 15.24
C TYR A 198 24.46 -9.17 16.44
N ARG A 199 24.63 -10.49 16.18
CA ARG A 199 25.13 -11.46 17.16
C ARG A 199 26.00 -12.47 16.46
N LEU A 200 27.20 -12.67 17.02
CA LEU A 200 28.08 -13.74 16.66
C LEU A 200 28.05 -14.78 17.77
N SER A 201 27.76 -16.02 17.42
CA SER A 201 27.72 -17.17 18.34
C SER A 201 28.54 -18.33 17.80
N LYS A 202 29.02 -19.20 18.68
CA LYS A 202 29.67 -20.45 18.31
C LYS A 202 29.18 -21.59 19.20
N THR A 203 29.37 -22.84 18.76
CA THR A 203 29.11 -23.99 19.61
C THR A 203 30.04 -23.97 20.81
N GLU A 204 29.52 -24.32 21.99
CA GLU A 204 30.31 -24.33 23.23
C GLU A 204 31.51 -25.28 23.15
N THR A 205 31.29 -26.41 22.50
CA THR A 205 32.31 -27.45 22.27
C THR A 205 32.11 -28.05 20.87
N PRO A 206 33.15 -28.73 20.31
CA PRO A 206 33.02 -29.39 19.00
C PRO A 206 31.97 -30.51 18.94
N TRP A 207 31.51 -31.01 20.06
CA TRP A 207 30.48 -32.07 20.17
C TRP A 207 29.14 -31.58 20.73
N SER A 208 28.96 -30.25 20.84
CA SER A 208 27.73 -29.64 21.36
C SER A 208 26.96 -28.95 20.24
N ASP A 209 25.63 -29.04 20.29
CA ASP A 209 24.74 -28.24 19.44
C ASP A 209 24.30 -26.93 20.12
N THR A 210 24.76 -26.70 21.36
CA THR A 210 24.44 -25.49 22.12
C THR A 210 25.35 -24.34 21.69
N TYR A 211 24.75 -23.23 21.29
CA TYR A 211 25.49 -22.02 20.92
C TYR A 211 25.71 -21.11 22.14
N LYS A 212 26.94 -20.58 22.24
CA LYS A 212 27.28 -19.50 23.16
C LYS A 212 27.57 -18.23 22.39
N THR A 213 27.02 -17.11 22.88
CA THR A 213 27.29 -15.80 22.28
C THR A 213 28.74 -15.42 22.51
N VAL A 214 29.40 -15.07 21.43
CA VAL A 214 30.79 -14.56 21.42
C VAL A 214 30.76 -13.03 21.58
N TYR A 215 29.92 -12.37 20.78
CA TYR A 215 29.72 -10.93 20.84
C TYR A 215 28.36 -10.57 20.26
N GLN A 216 27.77 -9.53 20.80
CA GLN A 216 26.51 -8.98 20.26
C GLN A 216 26.43 -7.48 20.49
N SER A 217 25.63 -6.79 19.66
CA SER A 217 25.24 -5.40 19.87
C SER A 217 24.25 -5.26 21.02
N ASP A 218 24.03 -4.02 21.48
CA ASP A 218 23.17 -3.74 22.66
C ASP A 218 21.68 -3.95 22.38
N GLY A 219 21.25 -3.99 21.11
CA GLY A 219 19.86 -4.10 20.72
C GLY A 219 19.31 -5.52 20.72
N GLN A 220 18.01 -5.63 20.46
CA GLN A 220 17.34 -6.93 20.41
C GLN A 220 17.46 -7.59 19.04
N ILE A 221 17.86 -8.84 19.02
CA ILE A 221 17.90 -9.67 17.81
C ILE A 221 16.55 -10.36 17.64
N THR A 222 15.75 -9.89 16.68
CA THR A 222 14.41 -10.42 16.42
C THR A 222 14.27 -10.94 14.99
N GLN A 223 13.89 -12.20 14.85
CA GLN A 223 13.74 -12.88 13.55
C GLN A 223 14.93 -12.65 12.60
N PRO A 224 16.17 -12.87 13.04
CA PRO A 224 17.37 -12.52 12.30
C PRO A 224 17.46 -13.25 10.94
N VAL A 225 18.27 -12.70 10.04
CA VAL A 225 18.89 -13.46 8.96
C VAL A 225 20.23 -13.98 9.48
N SER A 226 20.69 -15.14 9.01
CA SER A 226 21.90 -15.77 9.51
C SER A 226 22.84 -16.20 8.40
N TYR A 227 24.12 -16.27 8.77
CA TYR A 227 25.18 -16.90 8.01
C TYR A 227 25.90 -17.88 8.94
N ASP A 228 25.90 -19.16 8.55
CA ASP A 228 26.54 -20.23 9.30
C ASP A 228 27.86 -20.63 8.63
N PHE A 229 28.92 -20.82 9.43
CA PHE A 229 30.22 -21.24 8.96
C PHE A 229 30.88 -22.14 10.00
N THR A 230 31.96 -22.78 9.61
CA THR A 230 32.72 -23.68 10.50
C THR A 230 34.16 -23.24 10.60
N ILE A 231 34.75 -23.41 11.80
CA ILE A 231 36.17 -23.27 12.07
C ILE A 231 36.63 -24.52 12.81
N GLY A 232 37.53 -25.31 12.21
CA GLY A 232 37.84 -26.61 12.71
C GLY A 232 36.61 -27.54 12.73
N LYS A 233 36.23 -27.98 13.93
CA LYS A 233 35.04 -28.81 14.18
C LYS A 233 33.89 -28.02 14.84
N GLU A 234 34.02 -26.72 15.04
CA GLU A 234 33.06 -25.89 15.72
C GLU A 234 32.20 -25.14 14.70
N SER A 235 30.89 -25.08 14.96
CA SER A 235 29.94 -24.32 14.16
C SER A 235 29.81 -22.92 14.71
N TRP A 236 29.83 -21.96 13.82
CA TRP A 236 29.69 -20.55 14.10
C TRP A 236 28.45 -20.01 13.38
N LYS A 237 27.76 -19.08 14.02
CA LYS A 237 26.57 -18.44 13.48
C LYS A 237 26.69 -16.95 13.66
N PHE A 238 26.53 -16.22 12.56
CA PHE A 238 26.41 -14.77 12.54
C PHE A 238 25.01 -14.37 12.18
N GLU A 239 24.39 -13.52 12.97
CA GLU A 239 22.99 -13.11 12.84
C GLU A 239 22.87 -11.60 12.75
N LEU A 240 21.98 -11.11 11.88
CA LEU A 240 21.66 -9.70 11.70
C LEU A 240 20.16 -9.43 11.77
N THR A 241 19.78 -8.30 12.35
CA THR A 241 18.44 -7.73 12.29
C THR A 241 18.52 -6.20 12.14
N PRO A 242 17.67 -5.53 11.37
CA PRO A 242 17.67 -4.07 11.34
C PRO A 242 17.23 -3.48 12.69
N GLU A 243 17.87 -2.39 13.17
CA GLU A 243 17.47 -1.67 14.39
C GLU A 243 15.99 -1.27 14.39
N SER A 244 15.49 -0.81 13.23
CA SER A 244 14.08 -0.41 13.04
C SER A 244 13.13 -1.60 12.88
N GLY A 245 13.65 -2.84 12.90
CA GLY A 245 12.90 -4.04 12.54
C GLY A 245 12.67 -4.18 11.04
N TRP A 246 11.87 -5.20 10.67
CA TRP A 246 11.61 -5.55 9.28
C TRP A 246 10.52 -4.71 8.61
N GLN A 247 9.75 -3.93 9.39
CA GLN A 247 8.63 -3.11 8.92
C GLN A 247 8.88 -1.63 9.22
N ASP A 248 8.49 -0.78 8.28
CA ASP A 248 8.37 0.66 8.54
C ASP A 248 6.92 1.01 8.88
N ASN A 249 6.56 0.81 10.15
CA ASN A 249 5.21 1.06 10.64
C ASN A 249 4.76 2.52 10.45
N LEU A 250 5.70 3.46 10.47
CA LEU A 250 5.39 4.89 10.30
C LEU A 250 5.02 5.22 8.85
N LEU A 251 5.74 4.66 7.90
CA LEU A 251 5.44 4.85 6.47
C LEU A 251 4.10 4.22 6.10
N ILE A 252 3.83 3.00 6.59
CA ILE A 252 2.54 2.32 6.41
C ILE A 252 1.40 3.12 7.00
N ALA A 253 1.56 3.64 8.22
CA ALA A 253 0.54 4.45 8.88
C ALA A 253 0.26 5.74 8.10
N LYS A 254 1.29 6.48 7.68
CA LYS A 254 1.14 7.70 6.86
C LYS A 254 0.44 7.41 5.53
N ALA A 255 0.86 6.37 4.81
CA ALA A 255 0.24 5.96 3.55
C ALA A 255 -1.25 5.62 3.76
N SER A 256 -1.58 4.85 4.79
CA SER A 256 -2.95 4.47 5.12
C SER A 256 -3.84 5.68 5.41
N ILE A 257 -3.35 6.67 6.14
CA ILE A 257 -4.08 7.92 6.44
C ILE A 257 -4.34 8.70 5.15
N ILE A 258 -3.32 8.92 4.31
CA ILE A 258 -3.43 9.67 3.06
C ILE A 258 -4.44 8.99 2.12
N PHE A 259 -4.30 7.69 1.89
CA PHE A 259 -5.20 6.95 1.02
C PHE A 259 -6.65 6.95 1.55
N THR A 260 -6.85 6.81 2.87
CA THR A 260 -8.19 6.89 3.48
C THR A 260 -8.80 8.27 3.26
N ALA A 261 -8.04 9.34 3.42
CA ALA A 261 -8.51 10.70 3.13
C ALA A 261 -8.92 10.88 1.66
N ILE A 262 -8.13 10.36 0.72
CA ILE A 262 -8.44 10.40 -0.72
C ILE A 262 -9.73 9.63 -1.02
N THR A 263 -9.93 8.43 -0.45
CA THR A 263 -11.15 7.64 -0.68
C THR A 263 -12.40 8.31 -0.14
N LEU A 264 -12.32 8.97 1.02
CA LEU A 264 -13.40 9.76 1.59
C LEU A 264 -13.76 10.95 0.69
N LEU A 265 -12.75 11.66 0.19
CA LEU A 265 -12.93 12.81 -0.70
C LEU A 265 -13.59 12.39 -2.02
N LEU A 266 -13.13 11.32 -2.66
CA LEU A 266 -13.72 10.77 -3.88
C LEU A 266 -15.18 10.36 -3.68
N SER A 267 -15.47 9.66 -2.58
CA SER A 267 -16.84 9.25 -2.23
C SER A 267 -17.75 10.48 -2.02
N GLY A 268 -17.24 11.53 -1.37
CA GLY A 268 -17.92 12.80 -1.18
C GLY A 268 -18.23 13.52 -2.51
N LEU A 269 -17.25 13.59 -3.41
CA LEU A 269 -17.41 14.20 -4.74
C LEU A 269 -18.46 13.46 -5.57
N ILE A 270 -18.46 12.12 -5.57
CA ILE A 270 -19.48 11.33 -6.25
C ILE A 270 -20.88 11.64 -5.70
N ARG A 271 -21.02 11.75 -4.38
CA ARG A 271 -22.30 12.11 -3.74
C ARG A 271 -22.77 13.49 -4.18
N VAL A 272 -21.88 14.49 -4.15
CA VAL A 272 -22.20 15.86 -4.59
C VAL A 272 -22.63 15.87 -6.07
N TRP A 273 -21.90 15.16 -6.93
CA TRP A 273 -22.23 15.05 -8.35
C TRP A 273 -23.63 14.44 -8.58
N LEU A 274 -23.96 13.33 -7.89
CA LEU A 274 -25.27 12.69 -8.00
C LEU A 274 -26.42 13.61 -7.57
N VAL A 275 -26.23 14.34 -6.45
CA VAL A 275 -27.24 15.30 -5.96
C VAL A 275 -27.38 16.48 -6.91
N SER A 276 -26.27 17.03 -7.40
CA SER A 276 -26.26 18.17 -8.33
C SER A 276 -26.97 17.83 -9.65
N ASN A 277 -26.67 16.64 -10.20
CA ASN A 277 -27.28 16.21 -11.46
C ASN A 277 -28.78 15.99 -11.33
N GLU A 278 -29.26 15.46 -10.21
CA GLU A 278 -30.71 15.36 -9.96
C GLU A 278 -31.39 16.73 -9.82
N ASN A 279 -30.75 17.64 -9.10
CA ASN A 279 -31.28 18.99 -8.95
C ASN A 279 -31.34 19.71 -10.30
N LYS A 280 -30.30 19.58 -11.14
CA LYS A 280 -30.31 20.12 -12.50
C LYS A 280 -31.50 19.63 -13.31
N ASN A 281 -31.81 18.32 -13.28
CA ASN A 281 -32.95 17.75 -13.98
C ASN A 281 -34.28 18.28 -13.45
N LYS A 282 -34.45 18.43 -12.13
CA LYS A 282 -35.62 19.01 -11.51
C LYS A 282 -35.82 20.49 -11.93
N PHE A 283 -34.73 21.26 -11.90
CA PHE A 283 -34.79 22.67 -12.34
C PHE A 283 -35.14 22.77 -13.80
N GLN A 284 -34.64 21.91 -14.68
CA GLN A 284 -35.01 21.89 -16.09
C GLN A 284 -36.50 21.60 -16.31
N ILE A 285 -37.06 20.63 -15.57
CA ILE A 285 -38.50 20.34 -15.65
C ILE A 285 -39.33 21.54 -15.17
N LEU A 286 -39.00 22.08 -13.99
CA LEU A 286 -39.70 23.24 -13.42
C LEU A 286 -39.60 24.49 -14.31
N ALA A 287 -38.48 24.70 -14.98
CA ALA A 287 -38.29 25.84 -15.88
C ALA A 287 -39.08 25.72 -17.20
N ARG A 288 -39.45 24.49 -17.60
CA ARG A 288 -40.09 24.22 -18.89
C ARG A 288 -41.58 23.87 -18.81
N THR A 289 -42.12 23.58 -17.63
CA THR A 289 -43.51 23.16 -17.45
C THR A 289 -44.32 24.24 -16.73
N ASP A 290 -45.60 24.38 -17.13
CA ASP A 290 -46.56 25.19 -16.39
C ASP A 290 -46.94 24.48 -15.08
N SER A 291 -46.80 25.17 -13.97
CA SER A 291 -46.96 24.57 -12.62
C SER A 291 -48.43 24.19 -12.31
N LEU A 292 -49.41 24.81 -13.00
CA LEU A 292 -50.82 24.56 -12.79
C LEU A 292 -51.30 23.34 -13.59
N THR A 293 -50.92 23.29 -14.88
CA THR A 293 -51.42 22.32 -15.85
C THR A 293 -50.52 21.15 -16.15
N GLY A 294 -49.19 21.27 -15.84
CA GLY A 294 -48.20 20.24 -16.05
C GLY A 294 -47.83 19.96 -17.52
N ILE A 295 -48.34 20.75 -18.49
CA ILE A 295 -47.85 20.79 -19.87
C ILE A 295 -46.67 21.77 -19.97
N TYR A 296 -46.09 21.96 -21.17
CA TYR A 296 -45.01 22.93 -21.32
C TYR A 296 -45.53 24.37 -21.01
N ASN A 297 -44.73 25.17 -20.33
CA ASN A 297 -44.89 26.59 -20.30
C ASN A 297 -44.40 27.19 -21.63
N ARG A 298 -44.61 28.49 -21.86
CA ARG A 298 -44.21 29.19 -23.08
C ARG A 298 -42.72 28.87 -23.45
N TYR A 299 -41.81 29.02 -22.51
CA TYR A 299 -40.38 28.76 -22.75
C TYR A 299 -40.12 27.30 -23.14
N GLY A 300 -40.70 26.36 -22.41
CA GLY A 300 -40.51 24.91 -22.67
C GLY A 300 -41.13 24.49 -24.01
N PHE A 301 -42.28 25.09 -24.38
CA PHE A 301 -42.93 24.84 -25.67
C PHE A 301 -42.08 25.37 -26.83
N ASP A 302 -41.67 26.65 -26.78
CA ASP A 302 -40.84 27.27 -27.81
C ASP A 302 -39.54 26.50 -28.06
N GLU A 303 -38.79 26.17 -26.99
CA GLU A 303 -37.54 25.40 -27.08
C GLU A 303 -37.76 23.98 -27.64
N SER A 304 -38.87 23.33 -27.26
CA SER A 304 -39.17 21.98 -27.73
C SER A 304 -39.66 21.99 -29.20
N ALA A 305 -40.43 22.98 -29.58
CA ALA A 305 -40.88 23.19 -30.95
C ALA A 305 -39.68 23.46 -31.87
N GLU A 306 -38.77 24.34 -31.48
CA GLU A 306 -37.54 24.61 -32.23
C GLU A 306 -36.74 23.35 -32.46
N LYS A 307 -36.48 22.56 -31.40
CA LYS A 307 -35.77 21.30 -31.51
C LYS A 307 -36.46 20.26 -32.39
N MET A 308 -37.80 20.21 -32.33
CA MET A 308 -38.58 19.29 -33.14
C MET A 308 -38.51 19.66 -34.63
N MET A 309 -38.66 20.96 -34.98
CA MET A 309 -38.57 21.46 -36.33
C MET A 309 -37.12 21.35 -36.89
N ASP A 310 -36.08 21.57 -36.08
CA ASP A 310 -34.69 21.44 -36.51
C ASP A 310 -34.29 20.00 -36.83
N LYS A 311 -34.83 19.02 -36.08
CA LYS A 311 -34.63 17.62 -36.37
C LYS A 311 -35.28 17.15 -37.66
N ASN A 312 -36.39 17.78 -38.05
CA ASN A 312 -37.19 17.38 -39.18
C ASN A 312 -37.52 18.59 -40.13
N PRO A 313 -36.51 19.19 -40.78
CA PRO A 313 -36.66 20.45 -41.52
C PRO A 313 -37.51 20.33 -42.76
N LYS A 314 -37.86 19.14 -43.24
CA LYS A 314 -38.70 18.87 -44.38
C LYS A 314 -40.12 18.43 -44.00
N ALA A 315 -40.42 18.31 -42.70
CA ALA A 315 -41.74 17.91 -42.24
C ALA A 315 -42.70 19.10 -42.26
N HIS A 316 -44.00 18.80 -42.46
CA HIS A 316 -45.07 19.73 -42.26
C HIS A 316 -45.40 19.81 -40.78
N PHE A 317 -45.69 21.01 -40.31
CA PHE A 317 -46.08 21.25 -38.91
C PHE A 317 -47.36 22.10 -38.90
N VAL A 318 -48.30 21.74 -38.07
CA VAL A 318 -49.46 22.57 -37.78
C VAL A 318 -49.36 23.07 -36.34
N ALA A 319 -49.30 24.37 -36.17
CA ALA A 319 -49.43 25.02 -34.88
C ALA A 319 -50.89 25.51 -34.69
N ALA A 320 -51.40 25.17 -33.49
CA ALA A 320 -52.73 25.65 -33.11
C ALA A 320 -52.67 26.45 -31.81
N LEU A 321 -53.37 27.56 -31.74
CA LEU A 321 -53.61 28.34 -30.53
C LEU A 321 -55.04 28.14 -30.08
N LEU A 322 -55.24 27.97 -28.80
CA LEU A 322 -56.52 27.77 -28.16
C LEU A 322 -56.70 28.78 -27.05
N ASP A 323 -57.87 29.22 -26.83
CA ASP A 323 -58.28 30.14 -25.77
C ASP A 323 -59.58 29.67 -25.14
N ILE A 324 -59.77 29.86 -23.85
CA ILE A 324 -61.05 29.57 -23.17
C ILE A 324 -61.95 30.73 -23.29
N ASP A 325 -63.09 30.51 -23.92
CA ASP A 325 -64.08 31.56 -24.15
C ASP A 325 -64.52 32.16 -22.82
N ASP A 326 -64.54 33.50 -22.76
CA ASP A 326 -64.99 34.29 -21.60
C ASP A 326 -64.25 33.93 -20.26
N PHE A 327 -63.01 33.48 -20.32
CA PHE A 327 -62.25 33.01 -19.13
C PHE A 327 -62.22 34.08 -18.03
N LYS A 328 -62.01 35.32 -18.36
CA LYS A 328 -62.05 36.42 -17.40
C LYS A 328 -63.36 36.49 -16.65
N PHE A 329 -64.50 36.44 -17.39
CA PHE A 329 -65.84 36.45 -16.83
C PHE A 329 -66.07 35.21 -15.91
N ILE A 330 -65.55 34.05 -16.31
CA ILE A 330 -65.59 32.85 -15.51
C ILE A 330 -64.87 33.08 -14.16
N ASN A 331 -63.68 33.67 -14.18
CA ASN A 331 -62.90 33.97 -12.95
C ASN A 331 -63.62 35.01 -12.07
N ASP A 332 -64.21 36.07 -12.69
CA ASP A 332 -64.88 37.15 -11.97
C ASP A 332 -66.16 36.67 -11.26
N ILE A 333 -66.90 35.73 -11.84
CA ILE A 333 -68.11 35.15 -11.21
C ILE A 333 -67.81 33.98 -10.23
N TYR A 334 -67.02 33.07 -10.66
CA TYR A 334 -66.83 31.79 -9.92
C TYR A 334 -65.55 31.75 -9.12
N GLY A 335 -64.67 32.74 -9.28
CA GLY A 335 -63.37 32.86 -8.59
C GLY A 335 -62.26 32.07 -9.27
N HIS A 336 -61.02 32.48 -9.00
CA HIS A 336 -59.81 31.89 -9.60
C HIS A 336 -59.68 30.36 -9.42
N ALA A 337 -60.15 29.80 -8.28
CA ALA A 337 -60.12 28.36 -8.06
C ALA A 337 -60.99 27.57 -9.06
N TYR A 338 -62.03 28.20 -9.63
CA TYR A 338 -62.82 27.60 -10.69
C TYR A 338 -62.06 27.68 -12.02
N GLY A 339 -61.47 28.83 -12.36
CA GLY A 339 -60.64 29.00 -13.55
C GLY A 339 -59.46 28.03 -13.56
N ASP A 340 -58.76 27.86 -12.42
CA ASP A 340 -57.70 26.88 -12.30
C ASP A 340 -58.14 25.44 -12.59
N LYS A 341 -59.37 25.06 -12.23
CA LYS A 341 -59.97 23.77 -12.57
C LYS A 341 -60.26 23.64 -14.05
N ALA A 342 -60.79 24.70 -14.68
CA ALA A 342 -61.01 24.74 -16.12
C ALA A 342 -59.70 24.58 -16.90
N LEU A 343 -58.66 25.32 -16.53
CA LEU A 343 -57.32 25.23 -17.13
C LEU A 343 -56.73 23.81 -17.02
N LYS A 344 -56.84 23.19 -15.84
CA LYS A 344 -56.38 21.80 -15.63
C LYS A 344 -57.21 20.83 -16.49
N SER A 345 -58.51 20.98 -16.53
CA SER A 345 -59.42 20.13 -17.33
C SER A 345 -59.08 20.21 -18.81
N LEU A 346 -58.81 21.42 -19.34
CA LEU A 346 -58.38 21.60 -20.73
C LEU A 346 -57.05 20.91 -21.00
N ALA A 347 -56.05 21.15 -20.17
CA ALA A 347 -54.76 20.51 -20.32
C ALA A 347 -54.82 18.97 -20.27
N ASP A 348 -55.61 18.41 -19.37
CA ASP A 348 -55.79 16.95 -19.25
C ASP A 348 -56.58 16.39 -20.46
N SER A 349 -57.54 17.12 -20.97
CA SER A 349 -58.24 16.79 -22.23
C SER A 349 -57.28 16.79 -23.42
N MET A 350 -56.39 17.78 -23.50
CA MET A 350 -55.35 17.85 -24.54
C MET A 350 -54.40 16.64 -24.46
N LYS A 351 -53.90 16.34 -23.28
CA LYS A 351 -52.98 15.18 -23.06
C LYS A 351 -53.62 13.84 -23.44
N THR A 352 -54.92 13.73 -23.24
CA THR A 352 -55.66 12.48 -23.50
C THR A 352 -56.03 12.35 -24.99
N PHE A 353 -56.32 13.47 -25.66
CA PHE A 353 -56.80 13.47 -27.02
C PHE A 353 -55.76 13.52 -28.10
N PHE A 354 -54.73 14.37 -27.94
CA PHE A 354 -53.69 14.53 -28.94
C PHE A 354 -52.64 13.39 -28.92
N PRO A 355 -52.00 13.10 -30.07
CA PRO A 355 -50.95 12.12 -30.15
C PRO A 355 -49.83 12.39 -29.14
N SER A 356 -49.14 11.34 -28.69
CA SER A 356 -48.09 11.44 -27.67
C SER A 356 -46.85 12.21 -28.13
N ASP A 357 -46.67 12.41 -29.42
CA ASP A 357 -45.61 13.19 -30.06
C ASP A 357 -46.03 14.66 -30.32
N ALA A 358 -47.30 15.03 -30.10
CA ALA A 358 -47.72 16.41 -30.11
C ALA A 358 -47.10 17.20 -28.96
N LEU A 359 -46.62 18.42 -29.26
CA LEU A 359 -46.22 19.33 -28.19
C LEU A 359 -47.43 20.11 -27.71
N LEU A 360 -47.61 20.10 -26.39
CA LEU A 360 -48.71 20.79 -25.73
C LEU A 360 -48.15 21.83 -24.77
N GLY A 361 -48.56 23.07 -24.88
CA GLY A 361 -48.09 24.17 -24.06
C GLY A 361 -49.19 25.11 -23.59
N ARG A 362 -48.89 25.90 -22.56
CA ARG A 362 -49.68 27.04 -22.09
C ARG A 362 -48.82 28.28 -22.13
N ASN A 363 -49.20 29.26 -22.96
CA ASN A 363 -48.47 30.50 -23.14
C ASN A 363 -48.62 31.46 -21.94
N GLY A 364 -49.71 31.36 -21.22
CA GLY A 364 -50.07 32.18 -20.06
C GLY A 364 -51.59 32.45 -20.03
N GLY A 365 -52.10 32.80 -18.88
CA GLY A 365 -53.54 33.03 -18.75
C GLY A 365 -54.35 31.79 -19.15
N ASP A 366 -55.18 31.96 -20.16
CA ASP A 366 -56.07 31.01 -20.79
C ASP A 366 -55.62 30.50 -22.17
N GLU A 367 -54.47 31.01 -22.65
CA GLU A 367 -53.94 30.68 -23.97
C GLU A 367 -53.12 29.32 -23.90
N PHE A 368 -53.55 28.40 -24.76
CA PHE A 368 -52.85 27.10 -24.94
C PHE A 368 -52.33 27.00 -26.38
N CYS A 369 -51.30 26.20 -26.56
CA CYS A 369 -50.70 25.96 -27.86
C CYS A 369 -50.45 24.46 -28.09
N ILE A 370 -50.56 24.04 -29.34
CA ILE A 370 -50.35 22.69 -29.83
C ILE A 370 -49.44 22.80 -31.04
N LEU A 371 -48.43 21.86 -31.13
CA LEU A 371 -47.68 21.66 -32.36
C LEU A 371 -47.80 20.20 -32.77
N LEU A 372 -48.36 19.99 -33.96
CA LEU A 372 -48.49 18.67 -34.59
C LEU A 372 -47.42 18.52 -35.66
N GLN A 373 -46.69 17.45 -35.66
CA GLN A 373 -45.66 17.11 -36.66
C GLN A 373 -46.27 16.17 -37.72
N ASN A 374 -45.87 16.33 -38.99
CA ASN A 374 -46.34 15.56 -40.14
C ASN A 374 -47.85 15.71 -40.43
N TYR A 375 -48.41 16.87 -40.09
CA TYR A 375 -49.78 17.24 -40.42
C TYR A 375 -49.80 18.42 -41.42
N THR A 376 -50.68 18.35 -42.41
CA THR A 376 -51.09 19.50 -43.19
C THR A 376 -52.29 20.16 -42.53
N CYS A 377 -52.69 21.40 -42.98
CA CYS A 377 -53.89 22.03 -42.47
C CYS A 377 -55.17 21.20 -42.74
N GLU A 378 -55.18 20.42 -43.82
CA GLU A 378 -56.32 19.57 -44.20
C GLU A 378 -56.40 18.35 -43.23
N ASP A 379 -55.26 17.70 -42.91
CA ASP A 379 -55.18 16.56 -41.96
C ASP A 379 -55.53 17.03 -40.53
N ALA A 380 -55.03 18.17 -40.13
CA ALA A 380 -55.26 18.73 -38.80
C ALA A 380 -56.69 19.25 -38.59
N LYS A 381 -57.38 19.68 -39.65
CA LYS A 381 -58.71 20.26 -39.57
C LYS A 381 -59.70 19.32 -38.88
N GLU A 382 -59.80 18.09 -39.33
CA GLU A 382 -60.68 17.10 -38.75
C GLU A 382 -60.37 16.83 -37.28
N LEU A 383 -59.08 16.64 -36.95
CA LEU A 383 -58.61 16.39 -35.60
C LEU A 383 -58.93 17.57 -34.65
N LEU A 384 -58.65 18.79 -35.08
CA LEU A 384 -58.91 20.02 -34.32
C LEU A 384 -60.41 20.31 -34.16
N GLN A 385 -61.20 20.05 -35.18
CA GLN A 385 -62.68 20.17 -35.10
C GLN A 385 -63.25 19.11 -34.12
N GLN A 386 -62.79 17.89 -34.20
CA GLN A 386 -63.22 16.89 -33.24
C GLN A 386 -62.84 17.29 -31.81
N PHE A 387 -61.64 17.83 -31.59
CA PHE A 387 -61.25 18.30 -30.26
C PHE A 387 -62.09 19.44 -29.76
N THR A 388 -62.40 20.47 -30.60
CA THR A 388 -63.28 21.57 -30.21
C THR A 388 -64.69 21.13 -29.93
N GLY A 389 -65.21 20.15 -30.68
CA GLY A 389 -66.56 19.59 -30.49
C GLY A 389 -66.74 18.71 -29.24
N LEU A 390 -65.63 18.28 -28.62
CA LEU A 390 -65.71 17.52 -27.35
C LEU A 390 -66.24 18.43 -26.23
N PRO A 391 -67.15 17.98 -25.37
CA PRO A 391 -67.53 18.68 -24.15
C PRO A 391 -66.31 18.90 -23.24
N LYS A 392 -66.02 20.17 -22.91
CA LYS A 392 -64.98 20.54 -21.91
C LYS A 392 -65.68 20.66 -20.57
N ALA A 393 -65.70 19.59 -19.80
CA ALA A 393 -66.40 19.54 -18.53
C ALA A 393 -65.47 19.18 -17.38
N PHE A 394 -65.74 19.65 -16.17
CA PHE A 394 -65.08 19.32 -14.95
C PHE A 394 -66.00 19.44 -13.74
N SER A 395 -65.71 18.70 -12.68
CA SER A 395 -66.50 18.80 -11.44
C SER A 395 -65.96 19.89 -10.53
N TYR A 396 -66.84 20.79 -10.10
CA TYR A 396 -66.54 21.84 -9.13
C TYR A 396 -67.63 21.92 -8.06
N LYS A 397 -67.28 21.78 -6.79
CA LYS A 397 -68.22 21.77 -5.64
C LYS A 397 -69.39 20.80 -5.82
N GLY A 398 -69.13 19.61 -6.39
CA GLY A 398 -70.13 18.56 -6.62
C GLY A 398 -71.10 18.81 -7.78
N LYS A 399 -70.85 19.83 -8.58
CA LYS A 399 -71.67 20.14 -9.84
C LYS A 399 -70.74 19.98 -11.04
N GLU A 400 -71.28 19.42 -12.10
CA GLU A 400 -70.61 19.39 -13.40
C GLU A 400 -70.70 20.76 -14.05
N GLN A 401 -69.62 21.24 -14.59
CA GLN A 401 -69.44 22.54 -15.20
C GLN A 401 -68.83 22.39 -16.59
N SER A 402 -69.19 23.23 -17.55
CA SER A 402 -68.62 23.17 -18.89
C SER A 402 -68.19 24.59 -19.35
N PHE A 403 -67.27 24.61 -20.30
CA PHE A 403 -66.74 25.80 -20.94
C PHE A 403 -66.49 25.52 -22.42
N ASN A 404 -66.46 26.58 -23.23
CA ASN A 404 -66.11 26.49 -24.64
C ASN A 404 -64.70 26.97 -24.87
N ILE A 405 -64.13 26.61 -26.01
CA ILE A 405 -62.84 27.07 -26.48
C ILE A 405 -62.91 27.58 -27.91
N SER A 406 -62.13 28.59 -28.17
CA SER A 406 -61.84 29.06 -29.53
C SER A 406 -60.45 28.52 -29.96
N LEU A 407 -60.34 28.18 -31.27
CA LEU A 407 -59.08 27.60 -31.80
C LEU A 407 -58.79 28.19 -33.18
N GLY A 408 -57.58 28.69 -33.35
CA GLY A 408 -56.98 29.07 -34.63
C GLY A 408 -55.73 28.19 -34.92
N TYR A 409 -55.47 27.88 -36.18
CA TYR A 409 -54.32 27.11 -36.59
C TYR A 409 -53.70 27.52 -37.90
N ALA A 410 -52.41 27.28 -38.08
CA ALA A 410 -51.65 27.56 -39.30
C ALA A 410 -50.65 26.46 -39.60
N GLU A 411 -50.29 26.27 -40.86
CA GLU A 411 -49.35 25.28 -41.34
C GLU A 411 -48.04 25.93 -41.77
N TYR A 412 -46.95 25.27 -41.39
CA TYR A 412 -45.61 25.53 -41.92
C TYR A 412 -45.25 24.39 -42.90
N PRO A 413 -44.69 24.67 -44.09
CA PRO A 413 -44.24 25.98 -44.58
C PRO A 413 -45.34 26.76 -45.37
N THR A 414 -46.56 26.26 -45.50
CA THR A 414 -47.58 26.80 -46.43
C THR A 414 -48.06 28.23 -46.07
N PHE A 415 -48.39 28.46 -44.79
CA PHE A 415 -48.94 29.75 -44.33
C PHE A 415 -47.98 30.58 -43.51
N ALA A 416 -46.84 29.99 -43.12
CA ALA A 416 -45.79 30.65 -42.37
C ALA A 416 -44.44 30.51 -43.11
N ALA A 417 -43.80 31.62 -43.43
CA ALA A 417 -42.53 31.63 -44.13
C ALA A 417 -41.31 31.35 -43.20
N SER A 418 -41.52 31.42 -41.90
CA SER A 418 -40.53 31.15 -40.88
C SER A 418 -41.15 30.52 -39.63
N ARG A 419 -40.33 29.80 -38.87
CA ARG A 419 -40.71 29.21 -37.56
C ARG A 419 -41.26 30.26 -36.60
N SER A 420 -40.57 31.41 -36.51
CA SER A 420 -41.01 32.52 -35.65
C SER A 420 -42.33 33.13 -36.06
N GLN A 421 -42.72 32.98 -37.33
CA GLN A 421 -44.01 33.44 -37.84
C GLN A 421 -45.11 32.41 -37.49
N LEU A 422 -44.84 31.10 -37.66
CA LEU A 422 -45.74 30.03 -37.25
C LEU A 422 -46.13 30.12 -35.77
N MET A 423 -45.15 30.44 -34.90
CA MET A 423 -45.34 30.52 -33.45
C MET A 423 -45.99 31.81 -32.96
N ARG A 424 -46.29 32.77 -33.87
CA ARG A 424 -46.99 34.05 -33.60
C ARG A 424 -48.40 34.11 -34.19
N CYS A 425 -48.76 33.14 -35.02
CA CYS A 425 -50.10 32.96 -35.54
C CYS A 425 -51.01 32.29 -34.54
#